data_50c7c28571b7ba6a67dc2583d565a12a
#
_entry.id   50c7c28571b7ba6a67dc2583d565a12a
#
_cell.length_a   1.000
_cell.length_b   1.000
_cell.length_c   1.000
_cell.angle_alpha   90.00
_cell.angle_beta   90.00
_cell.angle_gamma   90.00
#
_symmetry.space_group_name_H-M   'P 1'
#
loop_
_entity.id
_entity.type
_entity.pdbx_description
1 polymer ?
#
loop_
_entity_poly.entity_id
_entity_poly.type
_entity_poly.pdbx_seq_one_letter_code
_entity_poly.pdbx_strand_id
1 'polypeptide(L)'
;MLDIAVADAPIRDYATERLVMDLRQLTPNLAVSPQIDLPDVALLARSGFKTLINNRPDDEDGAIDHQLMAQAAADAGMEYHYLPLRPGQITPDLIHGFSVALDGPKPAIAFCRSGNRSTVLWALGQAGKLSEAEVLNTASQAGYDLSGVVPLMRSLAGASR
;
A
#
# COMPACT_ATOMS: atom_id res chain seq x y z
N MET A 1 8.58 13.95 21.64
CA MET A 1 7.56 14.25 20.72
C MET A 1 7.76 13.51 19.42
N LEU A 2 6.70 13.05 18.90
CA LEU A 2 6.79 12.30 17.73
C LEU A 2 7.00 13.21 16.58
N ASP A 3 8.07 13.06 15.97
CA ASP A 3 8.40 13.84 14.83
C ASP A 3 7.86 13.17 13.60
N ILE A 4 6.67 13.61 13.19
CA ILE A 4 6.04 12.79 12.32
C ILE A 4 5.88 13.31 11.03
N ALA A 5 6.64 14.02 10.54
CA ALA A 5 6.57 14.40 9.17
C ALA A 5 6.41 13.16 8.34
N VAL A 6 5.24 12.66 8.37
CA VAL A 6 4.95 11.33 7.95
C VAL A 6 5.41 11.01 6.59
N ALA A 7 5.28 11.94 5.67
CA ALA A 7 5.66 11.70 4.29
C ALA A 7 7.16 11.58 4.10
N ASP A 8 7.91 12.18 5.00
CA ASP A 8 9.35 12.29 4.82
C ASP A 8 10.15 11.51 5.84
N ALA A 9 9.62 11.36 7.02
CA ALA A 9 10.35 10.75 8.09
C ALA A 9 10.03 9.27 8.18
N PRO A 10 11.01 8.43 8.41
CA PRO A 10 10.73 7.02 8.67
C PRO A 10 9.94 6.91 9.97
N ILE A 11 9.10 5.90 10.04
CA ILE A 11 8.40 5.58 11.27
C ILE A 11 9.42 5.01 12.23
N ARG A 12 9.40 5.48 13.45
CA ARG A 12 10.34 5.06 14.47
C ARG A 12 9.64 4.56 15.71
N ASP A 13 10.29 3.63 16.33
CA ASP A 13 9.94 3.22 17.67
C ASP A 13 10.62 4.20 18.61
N TYR A 14 9.86 5.09 19.18
CA TYR A 14 10.42 6.16 19.99
C TYR A 14 10.99 5.68 21.31
N ALA A 15 10.64 4.51 21.75
CA ALA A 15 11.25 3.93 22.93
C ALA A 15 12.69 3.52 22.66
N THR A 16 12.98 3.08 21.45
CA THR A 16 14.30 2.63 21.05
C THR A 16 14.95 3.50 19.99
N GLU A 17 14.20 4.47 19.48
CA GLU A 17 14.67 5.35 18.39
C GLU A 17 15.09 4.57 17.16
N ARG A 18 14.42 3.45 16.89
CA ARG A 18 14.74 2.63 15.73
C ARG A 18 13.66 2.66 14.69
N LEU A 19 14.08 2.55 13.46
CA LEU A 19 13.16 2.31 12.36
C LEU A 19 12.56 0.91 12.54
N VAL A 20 11.24 0.81 12.56
CA VAL A 20 10.54 -0.46 12.77
C VAL A 20 9.79 -0.96 11.55
N MET A 21 9.66 -0.13 10.51
CA MET A 21 8.95 -0.50 9.29
C MET A 21 9.70 -0.02 8.07
N ASP A 22 9.57 -0.78 6.99
CA ASP A 22 10.16 -0.43 5.70
C ASP A 22 9.08 0.22 4.82
N LEU A 23 8.81 1.49 5.09
CA LEU A 23 7.83 2.25 4.33
C LEU A 23 8.45 2.81 3.07
N ARG A 24 7.75 2.67 1.95
CA ARG A 24 8.21 3.16 0.67
C ARG A 24 7.17 4.09 0.08
N GLN A 25 7.52 5.35 -0.05
CA GLN A 25 6.58 6.36 -0.53
C GLN A 25 6.43 6.24 -2.03
N LEU A 26 5.21 6.10 -2.52
CA LEU A 26 4.89 6.14 -3.95
C LEU A 26 4.39 7.52 -4.36
N THR A 27 3.44 8.06 -3.62
CA THR A 27 2.89 9.40 -3.87
C THR A 27 2.81 10.12 -2.54
N PRO A 28 2.53 11.42 -2.51
CA PRO A 28 2.33 12.11 -1.23
C PRO A 28 1.23 11.50 -0.38
N ASN A 29 0.29 10.78 -1.00
CA ASN A 29 -0.87 10.21 -0.30
C ASN A 29 -0.83 8.70 -0.13
N LEU A 30 0.20 8.02 -0.62
CA LEU A 30 0.29 6.56 -0.55
C LEU A 30 1.70 6.09 -0.30
N ALA A 31 1.87 5.31 0.77
CA ALA A 31 3.07 4.51 0.99
C ALA A 31 2.72 3.03 0.85
N VAL A 32 3.72 2.23 0.52
CA VAL A 32 3.58 0.77 0.50
C VAL A 32 4.66 0.17 1.39
N SER A 33 4.43 -1.04 1.86
CA SER A 33 5.41 -1.73 2.72
C SER A 33 5.28 -3.24 2.62
N PRO A 34 6.32 -3.96 3.06
CA PRO A 34 6.18 -5.39 3.38
C PRO A 34 5.19 -5.58 4.52
N GLN A 35 4.94 -6.83 4.90
CA GLN A 35 4.05 -7.19 6.00
C GLN A 35 4.36 -6.34 7.24
N ILE A 36 3.31 -5.78 7.82
CA ILE A 36 3.39 -5.05 9.09
C ILE A 36 2.80 -5.91 10.21
N ASP A 37 3.22 -5.65 11.44
CA ASP A 37 2.72 -6.35 12.60
C ASP A 37 1.59 -5.56 13.28
N LEU A 38 0.81 -6.23 14.11
CA LEU A 38 -0.32 -5.59 14.79
C LEU A 38 0.09 -4.32 15.56
N PRO A 39 1.19 -4.33 16.35
CA PRO A 39 1.59 -3.10 17.05
C PRO A 39 1.96 -1.94 16.13
N ASP A 40 2.38 -2.23 14.90
CA ASP A 40 2.76 -1.21 13.95
C ASP A 40 1.57 -0.34 13.52
N VAL A 41 0.37 -0.89 13.58
CA VAL A 41 -0.84 -0.17 13.16
C VAL A 41 -1.04 1.10 14.00
N ALA A 42 -0.86 1.00 15.31
CA ALA A 42 -0.97 2.17 16.18
C ALA A 42 0.11 3.21 15.88
N LEU A 43 1.33 2.77 15.57
CA LEU A 43 2.41 3.66 15.18
C LEU A 43 2.09 4.39 13.87
N LEU A 44 1.54 3.68 12.91
CA LEU A 44 1.14 4.27 11.63
C LEU A 44 0.06 5.34 11.84
N ALA A 45 -0.93 5.02 12.68
CA ALA A 45 -2.00 5.98 12.97
C ALA A 45 -1.43 7.25 13.65
N ARG A 46 -0.53 7.07 14.61
CA ARG A 46 0.11 8.21 15.28
C ARG A 46 0.99 9.01 14.32
N SER A 47 1.48 8.37 13.29
CA SER A 47 2.29 9.03 12.27
C SER A 47 1.45 9.75 11.24
N GLY A 48 0.13 9.66 11.34
CA GLY A 48 -0.77 10.42 10.50
C GLY A 48 -1.47 9.62 9.39
N PHE A 49 -1.15 8.34 9.24
CA PHE A 49 -1.85 7.50 8.26
C PHE A 49 -3.30 7.30 8.69
N LYS A 50 -4.21 7.39 7.72
CA LYS A 50 -5.65 7.35 8.00
C LYS A 50 -6.34 6.15 7.39
N THR A 51 -5.71 5.49 6.43
CA THR A 51 -6.27 4.31 5.76
C THR A 51 -5.22 3.23 5.67
N LEU A 52 -5.60 2.01 6.01
CA LEU A 52 -4.76 0.82 5.93
C LEU A 52 -5.37 -0.14 4.91
N ILE A 53 -4.57 -0.51 3.90
CA ILE A 53 -4.99 -1.44 2.86
C ILE A 53 -4.14 -2.70 2.97
N ASN A 54 -4.79 -3.84 3.13
CA ASN A 54 -4.14 -5.15 3.23
C ASN A 54 -4.36 -5.91 1.93
N ASN A 55 -3.28 -6.11 1.17
CA ASN A 55 -3.33 -6.85 -0.08
C ASN A 55 -2.83 -8.30 0.06
N ARG A 56 -2.54 -8.74 1.27
CA ARG A 56 -1.98 -10.07 1.49
C ARG A 56 -3.07 -11.09 1.86
N PRO A 57 -3.22 -12.19 1.11
CA PRO A 57 -4.16 -13.26 1.51
C PRO A 57 -3.80 -13.87 2.86
N ASP A 58 -4.82 -14.20 3.63
CA ASP A 58 -4.64 -14.75 4.98
C ASP A 58 -3.93 -16.10 4.99
N ASP A 59 -4.08 -16.88 3.92
CA ASP A 59 -3.54 -18.24 3.86
C ASP A 59 -2.08 -18.31 3.43
N GLU A 60 -1.43 -17.17 3.22
CA GLU A 60 0.01 -17.16 2.94
C GLU A 60 0.79 -17.33 4.24
N ASP A 61 1.88 -18.10 4.16
CA ASP A 61 2.77 -18.27 5.29
C ASP A 61 3.26 -16.93 5.81
N GLY A 62 3.12 -16.71 7.11
CA GLY A 62 3.55 -15.47 7.73
C GLY A 62 2.54 -14.33 7.66
N ALA A 63 1.40 -14.55 7.02
CA ALA A 63 0.34 -13.55 7.02
C ALA A 63 -0.32 -13.46 8.39
N ILE A 64 -0.80 -12.26 8.73
CA ILE A 64 -1.60 -12.04 9.93
C ILE A 64 -3.05 -11.99 9.50
N ASP A 65 -3.91 -12.70 10.23
CA ASP A 65 -5.34 -12.75 9.94
C ASP A 65 -5.89 -11.34 9.74
N HIS A 66 -6.63 -11.16 8.64
CA HIS A 66 -7.14 -9.83 8.30
C HIS A 66 -8.13 -9.28 9.32
N GLN A 67 -8.83 -10.15 10.08
CA GLN A 67 -9.74 -9.68 11.11
C GLN A 67 -8.99 -9.08 12.29
N LEU A 68 -7.81 -9.62 12.62
CA LEU A 68 -6.95 -9.03 13.64
C LEU A 68 -6.40 -7.68 13.18
N MET A 69 -6.04 -7.58 11.90
CA MET A 69 -5.61 -6.31 11.32
C MET A 69 -6.75 -5.28 11.33
N ALA A 70 -7.96 -5.72 10.99
CA ALA A 70 -9.13 -4.86 11.01
C ALA A 70 -9.39 -4.30 12.41
N GLN A 71 -9.26 -5.16 13.44
CA GLN A 71 -9.47 -4.73 14.81
C GLN A 71 -8.40 -3.72 15.24
N ALA A 72 -7.14 -3.98 14.88
CA ALA A 72 -6.06 -3.06 15.19
C ALA A 72 -6.27 -1.69 14.52
N ALA A 73 -6.74 -1.69 13.28
CA ALA A 73 -7.04 -0.46 12.56
C ALA A 73 -8.20 0.29 13.22
N ALA A 74 -9.27 -0.43 13.58
CA ALA A 74 -10.42 0.18 14.26
C ALA A 74 -10.01 0.81 15.59
N ASP A 75 -9.21 0.09 16.37
CA ASP A 75 -8.73 0.58 17.66
C ASP A 75 -7.87 1.82 17.50
N ALA A 76 -7.18 1.95 16.40
CA ALA A 76 -6.32 3.10 16.10
C ALA A 76 -7.04 4.21 15.34
N GLY A 77 -8.32 4.03 15.00
CA GLY A 77 -9.09 5.04 14.29
C GLY A 77 -8.82 5.14 12.80
N MET A 78 -8.26 4.08 12.20
CA MET A 78 -7.97 4.03 10.76
C MET A 78 -9.09 3.32 10.00
N GLU A 79 -9.34 3.79 8.78
CA GLU A 79 -10.18 3.03 7.86
C GLU A 79 -9.39 1.84 7.34
N TYR A 80 -10.05 0.69 7.18
CA TYR A 80 -9.38 -0.54 6.80
C TYR A 80 -10.04 -1.18 5.59
N HIS A 81 -9.21 -1.66 4.66
CA HIS A 81 -9.67 -2.39 3.49
C HIS A 81 -8.88 -3.67 3.32
N TYR A 82 -9.58 -4.79 3.25
CA TYR A 82 -8.96 -6.07 2.94
C TYR A 82 -9.20 -6.37 1.47
N LEU A 83 -8.14 -6.24 0.67
CA LEU A 83 -8.19 -6.41 -0.78
C LEU A 83 -7.09 -7.39 -1.21
N PRO A 84 -7.25 -8.68 -0.86
CA PRO A 84 -6.18 -9.66 -1.06
C PRO A 84 -5.93 -9.89 -2.55
N LEU A 85 -4.65 -9.88 -2.92
CA LEU A 85 -4.21 -10.21 -4.26
C LEU A 85 -3.34 -11.45 -4.22
N ARG A 86 -3.84 -12.54 -4.80
CA ARG A 86 -3.02 -13.73 -5.01
C ARG A 86 -2.18 -13.54 -6.26
N PRO A 87 -0.93 -14.03 -6.27
CA PRO A 87 -0.10 -13.89 -7.46
C PRO A 87 -0.81 -14.38 -8.73
N GLY A 88 -0.80 -13.56 -9.77
CA GLY A 88 -1.41 -13.90 -11.04
C GLY A 88 -2.93 -13.77 -11.10
N GLN A 89 -3.58 -13.29 -10.04
CA GLN A 89 -5.04 -13.22 -9.97
C GLN A 89 -5.55 -11.80 -9.86
N ILE A 90 -5.02 -10.93 -10.69
CA ILE A 90 -5.46 -9.54 -10.77
C ILE A 90 -6.78 -9.47 -11.52
N THR A 91 -7.77 -8.80 -10.92
CA THR A 91 -9.08 -8.60 -11.54
C THR A 91 -9.40 -7.11 -11.64
N PRO A 92 -10.29 -6.71 -12.56
CA PRO A 92 -10.73 -5.32 -12.63
C PRO A 92 -11.38 -4.85 -11.32
N ASP A 93 -12.13 -5.71 -10.65
CA ASP A 93 -12.77 -5.37 -9.38
C ASP A 93 -11.73 -5.05 -8.30
N LEU A 94 -10.63 -5.79 -8.28
CA LEU A 94 -9.58 -5.55 -7.29
C LEU A 94 -8.86 -4.24 -7.55
N ILE A 95 -8.56 -3.95 -8.82
CA ILE A 95 -7.95 -2.67 -9.22
C ILE A 95 -8.87 -1.51 -8.82
N HIS A 96 -10.16 -1.66 -9.13
CA HIS A 96 -11.16 -0.63 -8.80
C HIS A 96 -11.28 -0.45 -7.28
N GLY A 97 -11.36 -1.55 -6.53
CA GLY A 97 -11.45 -1.49 -5.08
C GLY A 97 -10.26 -0.78 -4.45
N PHE A 98 -9.07 -1.04 -4.97
CA PHE A 98 -7.86 -0.36 -4.50
C PHE A 98 -7.95 1.15 -4.78
N SER A 99 -8.36 1.53 -5.97
CA SER A 99 -8.52 2.95 -6.34
C SER A 99 -9.56 3.65 -5.48
N VAL A 100 -10.67 2.99 -5.19
CA VAL A 100 -11.70 3.54 -4.30
C VAL A 100 -11.16 3.74 -2.89
N ALA A 101 -10.38 2.77 -2.39
CA ALA A 101 -9.76 2.90 -1.07
C ALA A 101 -8.81 4.10 -1.00
N LEU A 102 -8.10 4.39 -2.09
CA LEU A 102 -7.20 5.55 -2.14
C LEU A 102 -7.94 6.88 -2.14
N ASP A 103 -9.20 6.89 -2.56
CA ASP A 103 -10.02 8.11 -2.53
C ASP A 103 -10.55 8.42 -1.13
N GLY A 104 -10.38 7.51 -0.19
CA GLY A 104 -10.79 7.71 1.19
C GLY A 104 -9.83 8.59 1.98
N PRO A 105 -9.84 8.47 3.32
CA PRO A 105 -8.97 9.29 4.16
C PRO A 105 -7.49 9.11 3.81
N LYS A 106 -6.77 10.21 3.77
CA LYS A 106 -5.36 10.24 3.34
C LYS A 106 -4.46 10.74 4.44
N PRO A 107 -3.20 10.33 4.46
CA PRO A 107 -2.54 9.37 3.57
C PRO A 107 -2.90 7.93 3.89
N ALA A 108 -2.73 7.07 2.89
CA ALA A 108 -2.96 5.63 3.02
C ALA A 108 -1.64 4.87 3.03
N ILE A 109 -1.66 3.71 3.65
CA ILE A 109 -0.58 2.74 3.60
C ILE A 109 -1.15 1.41 3.12
N ALA A 110 -0.52 0.82 2.13
CA ALA A 110 -0.90 -0.50 1.62
C ALA A 110 0.26 -1.47 1.83
N PHE A 111 -0.05 -2.70 2.19
CA PHE A 111 0.99 -3.71 2.37
C PHE A 111 0.59 -5.04 1.75
N CYS A 112 1.59 -5.82 1.42
CA CYS A 112 1.49 -7.23 1.10
C CYS A 112 2.73 -7.91 1.68
N ARG A 113 3.19 -9.01 1.12
CA ARG A 113 4.37 -9.66 1.64
C ARG A 113 5.63 -8.79 1.49
N SER A 114 5.81 -8.17 0.33
CA SER A 114 7.00 -7.35 0.02
C SER A 114 6.66 -5.90 -0.32
N GLY A 115 5.41 -5.58 -0.54
CA GLY A 115 4.97 -4.30 -1.08
C GLY A 115 4.79 -4.31 -2.58
N ASN A 116 5.25 -5.36 -3.27
CA ASN A 116 5.19 -5.40 -4.73
C ASN A 116 3.76 -5.45 -5.27
N ARG A 117 2.93 -6.33 -4.71
CA ARG A 117 1.54 -6.46 -5.17
C ARG A 117 0.75 -5.19 -4.94
N SER A 118 0.97 -4.53 -3.81
CA SER A 118 0.35 -3.24 -3.52
C SER A 118 0.77 -2.19 -4.55
N THR A 119 2.05 -2.19 -4.92
CA THR A 119 2.58 -1.27 -5.93
C THR A 119 1.98 -1.57 -7.31
N VAL A 120 1.83 -2.85 -7.65
CA VAL A 120 1.19 -3.25 -8.91
C VAL A 120 -0.25 -2.75 -8.98
N LEU A 121 -1.03 -2.92 -7.90
CA LEU A 121 -2.42 -2.45 -7.90
C LEU A 121 -2.50 -0.93 -8.05
N TRP A 122 -1.61 -0.21 -7.38
CA TRP A 122 -1.52 1.24 -7.58
C TRP A 122 -1.25 1.58 -9.04
N ALA A 123 -0.24 0.93 -9.63
CA ALA A 123 0.19 1.20 -11.00
C ALA A 123 -0.94 0.95 -12.00
N LEU A 124 -1.64 -0.16 -11.85
CA LEU A 124 -2.73 -0.50 -12.75
C LEU A 124 -3.89 0.49 -12.64
N GLY A 125 -4.12 1.04 -11.46
CA GLY A 125 -5.12 2.08 -11.26
C GLY A 125 -4.75 3.43 -11.88
N GLN A 126 -3.50 3.61 -12.29
CA GLN A 126 -3.06 4.85 -12.93
C GLN A 126 -3.21 4.82 -14.46
N ALA A 127 -3.68 3.72 -15.01
CA ALA A 127 -3.88 3.59 -16.45
C ALA A 127 -4.79 4.71 -16.98
N GLY A 128 -4.31 5.44 -17.97
CA GLY A 128 -5.03 6.58 -18.52
C GLY A 128 -4.90 7.88 -17.73
N LYS A 129 -4.24 7.84 -16.56
CA LYS A 129 -4.05 9.02 -15.71
C LYS A 129 -2.61 9.49 -15.71
N LEU A 130 -1.67 8.56 -15.58
CA LEU A 130 -0.24 8.83 -15.64
C LEU A 130 0.35 8.09 -16.80
N SER A 131 1.45 8.59 -17.35
CA SER A 131 2.16 7.89 -18.41
C SER A 131 2.80 6.62 -17.86
N GLU A 132 3.02 5.66 -18.73
CA GLU A 132 3.71 4.43 -18.39
C GLU A 132 5.09 4.75 -17.78
N ALA A 133 5.83 5.69 -18.39
CA ALA A 133 7.15 6.06 -17.91
C ALA A 133 7.11 6.63 -16.50
N GLU A 134 6.13 7.47 -16.19
CA GLU A 134 5.96 8.03 -14.85
C GLU A 134 5.69 6.94 -13.83
N VAL A 135 4.80 6.01 -14.14
CA VAL A 135 4.45 4.92 -13.24
C VAL A 135 5.66 4.02 -12.98
N LEU A 136 6.35 3.62 -14.04
CA LEU A 136 7.52 2.75 -13.90
C LEU A 136 8.64 3.42 -13.11
N ASN A 137 8.86 4.70 -13.35
CA ASN A 137 9.90 5.45 -12.65
C ASN A 137 9.56 5.61 -11.16
N THR A 138 8.31 5.94 -10.86
CA THR A 138 7.85 6.08 -9.46
C THR A 138 8.07 4.78 -8.70
N ALA A 139 7.64 3.66 -9.29
CA ALA A 139 7.82 2.35 -8.66
C ALA A 139 9.30 1.99 -8.50
N SER A 140 10.09 2.27 -9.52
CA SER A 140 11.53 1.99 -9.50
C SER A 140 12.24 2.75 -8.40
N GLN A 141 11.90 4.02 -8.21
CA GLN A 141 12.48 4.83 -7.13
C GLN A 141 12.12 4.29 -5.75
N ALA A 142 10.99 3.64 -5.63
CA ALA A 142 10.59 2.98 -4.39
C ALA A 142 11.18 1.58 -4.25
N GLY A 143 11.90 1.11 -5.27
CA GLY A 143 12.58 -0.19 -5.23
C GLY A 143 11.81 -1.33 -5.88
N TYR A 144 10.78 -1.03 -6.69
CA TYR A 144 9.97 -2.05 -7.33
C TYR A 144 10.10 -2.01 -8.85
N ASP A 145 10.39 -3.16 -9.44
CA ASP A 145 10.47 -3.30 -10.89
C ASP A 145 9.11 -3.79 -11.42
N LEU A 146 8.40 -2.94 -12.11
CA LEU A 146 7.08 -3.26 -12.67
C LEU A 146 7.12 -3.56 -14.16
N SER A 147 8.29 -3.82 -14.74
CA SER A 147 8.39 -4.10 -16.17
C SER A 147 7.51 -5.26 -16.60
N GLY A 148 7.30 -6.25 -15.73
CA GLY A 148 6.47 -7.42 -16.04
C GLY A 148 4.98 -7.14 -16.18
N VAL A 149 4.49 -5.99 -15.69
CA VAL A 149 3.07 -5.64 -15.81
C VAL A 149 2.80 -4.61 -16.90
N VAL A 150 3.80 -4.22 -17.64
CA VAL A 150 3.65 -3.24 -18.73
C VAL A 150 2.58 -3.66 -19.75
N PRO A 151 2.53 -4.91 -20.23
CA PRO A 151 1.49 -5.30 -21.15
C PRO A 151 0.07 -5.07 -20.61
N LEU A 152 -0.13 -5.37 -19.33
CA LEU A 152 -1.43 -5.17 -18.69
C LEU A 152 -1.73 -3.68 -18.51
N MET A 153 -0.73 -2.87 -18.15
CA MET A 153 -0.86 -1.42 -18.06
C MET A 153 -1.33 -0.85 -19.40
N ARG A 154 -0.74 -1.30 -20.50
CA ARG A 154 -1.09 -0.84 -21.83
C ARG A 154 -2.49 -1.25 -22.24
N SER A 155 -2.85 -2.49 -21.89
CA SER A 155 -4.20 -2.99 -22.15
C SER A 155 -5.25 -2.14 -21.44
N LEU A 156 -5.05 -1.82 -20.19
CA LEU A 156 -5.98 -1.01 -19.41
C LEU A 156 -6.03 0.43 -19.90
N ALA A 157 -4.91 1.00 -20.28
CA ALA A 157 -4.86 2.36 -20.82
C ALA A 157 -5.64 2.44 -22.16
N GLY A 158 -5.53 1.42 -23.00
CA GLY A 158 -6.30 1.33 -24.22
C GLY A 158 -7.79 1.20 -23.97
N ALA A 159 -8.17 0.43 -22.97
CA ALA A 159 -9.57 0.23 -22.61
C ALA A 159 -10.21 1.47 -21.99
N SER A 160 -9.39 2.38 -21.44
CA SER A 160 -9.87 3.60 -20.79
C SER A 160 -10.20 4.74 -21.75
N ARG A 161 -9.96 4.58 -23.05
CA ARG A 161 -10.17 5.61 -24.05
C ARG A 161 -11.58 5.60 -24.60
#